data_317b1c0e46e1702a0d05d35aee44be3f
#
_entry.id   317b1c0e46e1702a0d05d35aee44be3f
#
_cell.length_a   1.000
_cell.length_b   1.000
_cell.length_c   1.000
_cell.angle_alpha   90.00
_cell.angle_beta   90.00
_cell.angle_gamma   90.00
#
_symmetry.space_group_name_H-M   'P 1'
#
loop_
_entity.id
_entity.type
_entity.pdbx_description
1 polymer ?
#
loop_
_entity_poly.entity_id
_entity_poly.type
_entity_poly.pdbx_seq_one_letter_code
_entity_poly.pdbx_strand_id
1 'polypeptide(L)'
;NNYTIDFIIQSYGMTDKIFKYKSTTHIEGIIDNNQLRPLIYKSKTKSSRQDVYSNITFNAMGQIQEFDISKQLDNDQILQQEKIINEYQYFSDPISQLTQYFLFGVDTDRIIIDGLNIYSLKSQIHNDELFGENNPSVYTGIAKSLNIIFPFFQGLHKIDKKNNLEEIKMYYIEMDNFFIPVQYDIKSKKFGAKLYLKNYQINNP
;
A
#
# COMPACT_ATOMS: atom_id res chain seq x y z
N ASN A 1 0.38 19.02 -11.41
CA ASN A 1 0.42 19.27 -9.96
C ASN A 1 1.37 18.25 -9.30
N ASN A 2 2.03 18.67 -8.20
CA ASN A 2 2.87 17.77 -7.41
C ASN A 2 2.10 17.28 -6.16
N TYR A 3 2.50 16.13 -5.62
CA TYR A 3 2.02 15.64 -4.33
C TYR A 3 3.18 15.12 -3.48
N THR A 4 2.97 15.12 -2.18
CA THR A 4 3.84 14.51 -1.19
C THR A 4 2.99 13.72 -0.21
N ILE A 5 3.41 12.50 0.14
CA ILE A 5 2.74 11.67 1.13
C ILE A 5 3.77 11.19 2.14
N ASP A 6 3.48 11.47 3.42
CA ASP A 6 4.19 10.88 4.55
C ASP A 6 3.27 9.88 5.25
N PHE A 7 3.71 8.63 5.32
CA PHE A 7 2.92 7.54 5.88
C PHE A 7 3.67 6.83 6.99
N ILE A 8 3.03 6.65 8.13
CA ILE A 8 3.64 6.03 9.30
C ILE A 8 2.74 4.92 9.82
N ILE A 9 3.32 3.72 9.96
CA ILE A 9 2.71 2.60 10.66
C ILE A 9 3.58 2.27 11.87
N GLN A 10 2.98 2.11 13.04
CA GLN A 10 3.71 1.66 14.23
C GLN A 10 2.85 0.75 15.09
N SER A 11 3.50 -0.20 15.76
CA SER A 11 2.85 -1.01 16.79
C SER A 11 2.51 -0.12 17.98
N TYR A 12 1.46 -0.52 18.73
CA TYR A 12 0.99 0.22 19.89
C TYR A 12 0.50 -0.72 21.00
N GLY A 13 0.58 -0.29 22.25
CA GLY A 13 0.04 -0.99 23.40
C GLY A 13 0.75 -2.31 23.70
N MET A 14 -0.02 -3.39 23.92
CA MET A 14 0.55 -4.71 24.22
C MET A 14 1.34 -5.31 23.05
N THR A 15 0.92 -5.01 21.83
CA THR A 15 1.61 -5.47 20.61
C THR A 15 3.03 -4.91 20.53
N ASP A 16 3.25 -3.67 20.97
CA ASP A 16 4.57 -3.04 20.98
C ASP A 16 5.54 -3.68 21.98
N LYS A 17 5.03 -4.29 23.05
CA LYS A 17 5.85 -5.01 24.03
C LYS A 17 6.39 -6.35 23.47
N ILE A 18 5.64 -6.97 22.55
CA ILE A 18 5.99 -8.27 21.98
C ILE A 18 6.72 -8.12 20.66
N PHE A 19 6.28 -7.15 19.85
CA PHE A 19 6.78 -6.95 18.49
C PHE A 19 6.85 -5.46 18.17
N LYS A 20 7.99 -4.86 18.47
CA LYS A 20 8.24 -3.46 18.11
C LYS A 20 8.32 -3.32 16.60
N TYR A 21 7.39 -2.54 16.05
CA TYR A 21 7.32 -2.29 14.62
C TYR A 21 7.07 -0.81 14.35
N LYS A 22 7.90 -0.23 13.50
CA LYS A 22 7.69 1.11 12.97
C LYS A 22 8.11 1.13 11.51
N SER A 23 7.21 1.56 10.65
CA SER A 23 7.49 1.84 9.25
C SER A 23 7.17 3.29 8.96
N THR A 24 8.08 3.96 8.26
CA THR A 24 7.90 5.32 7.76
C THR A 24 8.13 5.30 6.26
N THR A 25 7.21 5.90 5.52
CA THR A 25 7.30 5.99 4.06
C THR A 25 7.11 7.44 3.65
N HIS A 26 7.99 7.92 2.79
CA HIS A 26 7.93 9.24 2.18
C HIS A 26 7.88 9.09 0.66
N ILE A 27 6.93 9.78 0.04
CA ILE A 27 6.68 9.70 -1.39
C ILE A 27 6.55 11.11 -1.93
N GLU A 28 7.21 11.36 -3.05
CA GLU A 28 7.01 12.55 -3.87
C GLU A 28 6.60 12.13 -5.27
N GLY A 29 5.70 12.85 -5.91
CA GLY A 29 5.21 12.51 -7.22
C GLY A 29 4.42 13.61 -7.90
N ILE A 30 3.85 13.28 -9.05
CA ILE A 30 3.02 14.18 -9.86
C ILE A 30 1.60 13.63 -10.02
N ILE A 31 0.64 14.53 -10.11
CA ILE A 31 -0.73 14.21 -10.49
C ILE A 31 -0.90 14.55 -11.96
N ASP A 32 -1.19 13.56 -12.76
CA ASP A 32 -1.41 13.69 -14.19
C ASP A 32 -2.67 12.93 -14.60
N ASN A 33 -3.66 13.62 -15.18
CA ASN A 33 -4.94 13.05 -15.61
C ASN A 33 -5.63 12.20 -14.53
N ASN A 34 -5.75 12.72 -13.31
CA ASN A 34 -6.29 12.03 -12.13
C ASN A 34 -5.53 10.73 -11.78
N GLN A 35 -4.26 10.66 -12.11
CA GLN A 35 -3.37 9.58 -11.76
C GLN A 35 -2.21 10.08 -10.91
N LEU A 36 -1.98 9.41 -9.78
CA LEU A 36 -0.79 9.61 -8.98
C LEU A 36 0.37 8.84 -9.63
N ARG A 37 1.44 9.56 -9.96
CA ARG A 37 2.68 8.99 -10.49
C ARG A 37 3.82 9.28 -9.53
N PRO A 38 4.30 8.29 -8.78
CA PRO A 38 5.44 8.47 -7.89
C PRO A 38 6.70 8.79 -8.70
N LEU A 39 7.52 9.68 -8.18
CA LEU A 39 8.87 9.96 -8.66
C LEU A 39 9.92 9.46 -7.66
N ILE A 40 9.60 9.53 -6.38
CA ILE A 40 10.46 9.09 -5.28
C ILE A 40 9.61 8.28 -4.30
N TYR A 41 10.09 7.09 -3.93
CA TYR A 41 9.55 6.28 -2.86
C TYR A 41 10.68 5.91 -1.91
N LYS A 42 10.59 6.35 -0.66
CA LYS A 42 11.54 6.02 0.41
C LYS A 42 10.78 5.38 1.56
N SER A 43 11.13 4.16 1.91
CA SER A 43 10.55 3.45 3.04
C SER A 43 11.63 2.96 3.99
N LYS A 44 11.38 3.09 5.28
CA LYS A 44 12.24 2.54 6.33
C LYS A 44 11.38 1.82 7.34
N THR A 45 11.62 0.52 7.49
CA THR A 45 10.94 -0.33 8.45
C THR A 45 11.92 -0.83 9.49
N LYS A 46 11.61 -0.55 10.75
CA LYS A 46 12.33 -1.04 11.91
C LYS A 46 11.45 -1.95 12.74
N SER A 47 11.94 -3.14 13.03
CA SER A 47 11.24 -4.11 13.86
C SER A 47 12.21 -4.82 14.80
N SER A 48 11.67 -5.59 15.76
CA SER A 48 12.50 -6.43 16.64
C SER A 48 13.32 -7.50 15.89
N ARG A 49 13.03 -7.74 14.61
CA ARG A 49 13.67 -8.78 13.78
C ARG A 49 14.56 -8.26 12.68
N GLN A 50 14.29 -7.06 12.19
CA GLN A 50 15.02 -6.51 11.03
C GLN A 50 14.86 -5.00 10.92
N ASP A 51 15.87 -4.35 10.40
CA ASP A 51 15.84 -3.01 9.87
C ASP A 51 15.98 -3.10 8.35
N VAL A 52 15.00 -2.59 7.62
CA VAL A 52 14.99 -2.62 6.15
C VAL A 52 14.69 -1.23 5.63
N TYR A 53 15.39 -0.80 4.60
CA TYR A 53 15.02 0.39 3.84
C TYR A 53 14.90 0.05 2.34
N SER A 54 14.09 0.83 1.67
CA SER A 54 13.94 0.83 0.22
C SER A 54 13.95 2.27 -0.27
N ASN A 55 14.71 2.54 -1.32
CA ASN A 55 14.77 3.83 -1.99
C ASN A 55 14.64 3.58 -3.50
N ILE A 56 13.54 4.02 -4.07
CA ILE A 56 13.21 3.77 -5.47
C ILE A 56 12.92 5.12 -6.12
N THR A 57 13.56 5.39 -7.25
CA THR A 57 13.23 6.54 -8.07
C THR A 57 12.59 6.10 -9.39
N PHE A 58 11.65 6.90 -9.85
CA PHE A 58 10.91 6.66 -11.08
C PHE A 58 11.02 7.90 -11.98
N ASN A 59 10.99 7.68 -13.28
CA ASN A 59 10.78 8.79 -14.21
C ASN A 59 9.30 9.17 -14.32
N ALA A 60 8.99 10.25 -15.00
CA ALA A 60 7.61 10.73 -15.19
C ALA A 60 6.69 9.73 -15.90
N MET A 61 7.24 8.72 -16.59
CA MET A 61 6.49 7.64 -17.23
C MET A 61 6.27 6.44 -16.28
N GLY A 62 6.79 6.47 -15.04
CA GLY A 62 6.67 5.40 -14.06
C GLY A 62 7.66 4.26 -14.25
N GLN A 63 8.73 4.46 -15.02
CA GLN A 63 9.81 3.49 -15.14
C GLN A 63 10.80 3.68 -13.99
N ILE A 64 11.31 2.59 -13.45
CA ILE A 64 12.31 2.61 -12.38
C ILE A 64 13.64 3.12 -12.96
N GLN A 65 14.21 4.13 -12.32
CA GLN A 65 15.52 4.69 -12.63
C GLN A 65 16.59 4.18 -11.68
N GLU A 66 16.29 4.16 -10.40
CA GLU A 66 17.19 3.66 -9.36
C GLU A 66 16.41 2.79 -8.39
N PHE A 67 17.06 1.76 -7.90
CA PHE A 67 16.51 0.82 -6.95
C PHE A 67 17.58 0.44 -5.93
N ASP A 68 17.45 0.97 -4.72
CA ASP A 68 18.36 0.70 -3.61
C ASP A 68 17.59 0.14 -2.41
N ILE A 69 18.02 -1.02 -1.93
CA ILE A 69 17.43 -1.69 -0.78
C ILE A 69 18.52 -2.17 0.17
N SER A 70 18.25 -2.10 1.48
CA SER A 70 19.19 -2.53 2.52
C SER A 70 19.48 -4.02 2.53
N LYS A 71 18.69 -4.84 1.84
CA LYS A 71 18.84 -6.27 1.82
C LYS A 71 19.67 -6.72 0.62
N GLN A 72 20.76 -7.42 0.90
CA GLN A 72 21.55 -8.06 -0.14
C GLN A 72 20.74 -9.12 -0.87
N LEU A 73 20.64 -8.99 -2.18
CA LEU A 73 20.06 -9.97 -3.09
C LEU A 73 21.13 -10.93 -3.57
N ASP A 74 20.79 -12.20 -3.76
CA ASP A 74 21.64 -13.14 -4.49
C ASP A 74 21.49 -12.93 -6.00
N ASN A 75 22.37 -13.58 -6.78
CA ASN A 75 22.41 -13.40 -8.24
C ASN A 75 21.09 -13.78 -8.91
N ASP A 76 20.42 -14.82 -8.45
CA ASP A 76 19.15 -15.27 -9.04
C ASP A 76 18.04 -14.26 -8.78
N GLN A 77 18.03 -13.66 -7.59
CA GLN A 77 17.08 -12.60 -7.23
C GLN A 77 17.32 -11.33 -8.04
N ILE A 78 18.57 -10.96 -8.28
CA ILE A 78 18.94 -9.81 -9.13
C ILE A 78 18.45 -10.05 -10.57
N LEU A 79 18.76 -11.19 -11.17
CA LEU A 79 18.33 -11.53 -12.52
C LEU A 79 16.80 -11.54 -12.67
N GLN A 80 16.12 -12.04 -11.65
CA GLN A 80 14.66 -12.06 -11.63
C GLN A 80 14.06 -10.66 -11.51
N GLN A 81 14.64 -9.82 -10.67
CA GLN A 81 14.25 -8.42 -10.54
C GLN A 81 14.44 -7.67 -11.85
N GLU A 82 15.60 -7.78 -12.48
CA GLU A 82 15.89 -7.17 -13.79
C GLU A 82 14.91 -7.62 -14.86
N LYS A 83 14.60 -8.93 -14.90
CA LYS A 83 13.61 -9.46 -15.83
C LYS A 83 12.26 -8.79 -15.66
N ILE A 84 11.75 -8.67 -14.43
CA ILE A 84 10.45 -8.06 -14.15
C ILE A 84 10.46 -6.56 -14.46
N ILE A 85 11.52 -5.85 -14.07
CA ILE A 85 11.66 -4.42 -14.36
C ILE A 85 11.66 -4.17 -15.88
N ASN A 86 12.25 -5.07 -16.66
CA ASN A 86 12.28 -4.97 -18.13
C ASN A 86 10.96 -5.41 -18.78
N GLU A 87 10.20 -6.31 -18.16
CA GLU A 87 8.92 -6.81 -18.67
C GLU A 87 7.79 -5.78 -18.51
N TYR A 88 7.80 -5.02 -17.43
CA TYR A 88 6.77 -4.03 -17.13
C TYR A 88 7.28 -2.60 -17.31
N GLN A 89 6.47 -1.78 -17.96
CA GLN A 89 6.85 -0.40 -18.29
C GLN A 89 6.40 0.65 -17.27
N TYR A 90 5.44 0.27 -16.38
CA TYR A 90 4.81 1.23 -15.47
C TYR A 90 4.73 0.65 -14.07
N PHE A 91 5.40 1.31 -13.16
CA PHE A 91 5.40 0.95 -11.74
C PHE A 91 4.74 2.03 -10.91
N SER A 92 4.19 1.62 -9.77
CA SER A 92 3.74 2.50 -8.70
C SER A 92 4.26 1.97 -7.37
N ASP A 93 4.15 2.79 -6.34
CA ASP A 93 4.35 2.35 -4.97
C ASP A 93 3.01 2.02 -4.28
N PRO A 94 3.03 1.25 -3.17
CA PRO A 94 1.80 0.82 -2.50
C PRO A 94 0.93 1.95 -1.97
N ILE A 95 1.55 3.02 -1.49
CA ILE A 95 0.82 4.12 -0.84
C ILE A 95 0.20 5.05 -1.88
N SER A 96 0.94 5.37 -2.95
CA SER A 96 0.37 6.11 -4.08
C SER A 96 -0.79 5.35 -4.70
N GLN A 97 -0.68 4.02 -4.85
CA GLN A 97 -1.78 3.22 -5.39
C GLN A 97 -3.00 3.22 -4.46
N LEU A 98 -2.84 3.08 -3.15
CA LEU A 98 -3.94 3.19 -2.20
C LEU A 98 -4.54 4.59 -2.20
N THR A 99 -3.71 5.63 -2.21
CA THR A 99 -4.17 7.03 -2.27
C THR A 99 -4.92 7.34 -3.56
N GLN A 100 -4.52 6.71 -4.66
CA GLN A 100 -5.23 6.79 -5.94
C GLN A 100 -6.69 6.36 -5.82
N TYR A 101 -6.97 5.26 -5.11
CA TYR A 101 -8.35 4.83 -4.82
C TYR A 101 -9.11 5.87 -4.01
N PHE A 102 -8.47 6.48 -3.00
CA PHE A 102 -9.13 7.46 -2.13
C PHE A 102 -9.44 8.77 -2.81
N LEU A 103 -8.58 9.22 -3.72
CA LEU A 103 -8.77 10.51 -4.38
C LEU A 103 -9.63 10.41 -5.64
N PHE A 104 -9.52 9.32 -6.39
CA PHE A 104 -10.08 9.27 -7.74
C PHE A 104 -10.98 8.05 -7.97
N GLY A 105 -11.04 7.09 -7.05
CA GLY A 105 -11.84 5.88 -7.19
C GLY A 105 -11.46 4.99 -8.38
N VAL A 106 -10.29 5.21 -8.96
CA VAL A 106 -9.87 4.56 -10.20
C VAL A 106 -8.94 3.40 -9.89
N ASP A 107 -9.30 2.22 -10.40
CA ASP A 107 -8.42 1.07 -10.46
C ASP A 107 -7.48 1.23 -11.67
N THR A 108 -6.19 1.30 -11.41
CA THR A 108 -5.19 1.33 -12.47
C THR A 108 -4.43 0.00 -12.46
N ASP A 109 -4.42 -0.71 -13.58
CA ASP A 109 -3.61 -1.93 -13.76
C ASP A 109 -2.11 -1.58 -13.75
N ARG A 110 -1.57 -1.31 -12.56
CA ARG A 110 -0.15 -1.02 -12.39
C ARG A 110 0.53 -2.12 -11.60
N ILE A 111 1.78 -2.33 -11.92
CA ILE A 111 2.67 -3.15 -11.10
C ILE A 111 3.19 -2.28 -9.97
N ILE A 112 3.07 -2.82 -8.76
CA ILE A 112 3.48 -2.15 -7.53
C ILE A 112 4.79 -2.76 -7.07
N ILE A 113 5.70 -1.88 -6.65
CA ILE A 113 6.97 -2.26 -6.06
C ILE A 113 7.16 -1.58 -4.70
N ASP A 114 7.47 -2.37 -3.67
CA ASP A 114 7.70 -1.88 -2.31
C ASP A 114 9.16 -2.06 -1.84
N GLY A 115 10.04 -2.49 -2.75
CA GLY A 115 11.43 -2.81 -2.46
C GLY A 115 11.67 -4.25 -1.99
N LEU A 116 10.64 -4.95 -1.50
CA LEU A 116 10.73 -6.34 -1.07
C LEU A 116 9.90 -7.27 -1.95
N ASN A 117 8.88 -6.72 -2.60
CA ASN A 117 7.93 -7.46 -3.42
C ASN A 117 7.55 -6.66 -4.64
N ILE A 118 7.15 -7.39 -5.68
CA ILE A 118 6.50 -6.84 -6.87
C ILE A 118 5.15 -7.54 -6.99
N TYR A 119 4.08 -6.77 -7.17
CA TYR A 119 2.73 -7.30 -7.23
C TYR A 119 1.79 -6.39 -8.01
N SER A 120 0.63 -6.91 -8.37
CA SER A 120 -0.47 -6.11 -8.88
C SER A 120 -1.63 -6.11 -7.90
N LEU A 121 -2.38 -5.03 -7.88
CA LEU A 121 -3.61 -4.90 -7.11
C LEU A 121 -4.78 -4.76 -8.07
N LYS A 122 -5.90 -5.44 -7.73
CA LYS A 122 -7.20 -5.21 -8.34
C LYS A 122 -8.24 -5.03 -7.26
N SER A 123 -9.19 -4.16 -7.50
CA SER A 123 -10.34 -3.99 -6.62
C SER A 123 -11.58 -4.66 -7.19
N GLN A 124 -12.38 -5.24 -6.30
CA GLN A 124 -13.71 -5.75 -6.60
C GLN A 124 -14.70 -5.09 -5.66
N ILE A 125 -15.64 -4.34 -6.21
CA ILE A 125 -16.70 -3.68 -5.43
C ILE A 125 -17.62 -4.75 -4.85
N HIS A 126 -17.93 -4.62 -3.57
CA HIS A 126 -18.89 -5.44 -2.84
C HIS A 126 -20.07 -4.62 -2.37
N ASN A 127 -20.98 -5.29 -1.68
CA ASN A 127 -22.19 -4.68 -1.13
C ASN A 127 -21.85 -3.67 -0.03
N ASP A 128 -22.78 -2.73 0.15
CA ASP A 128 -22.75 -1.79 1.26
C ASP A 128 -22.89 -2.53 2.59
N GLU A 129 -22.20 -2.04 3.63
CA GLU A 129 -22.28 -2.59 4.98
C GLU A 129 -22.64 -1.49 5.99
N LEU A 130 -23.49 -1.86 6.97
CA LEU A 130 -23.90 -0.96 8.04
C LEU A 130 -22.93 -1.02 9.21
N PHE A 131 -22.33 0.10 9.53
CA PHE A 131 -21.49 0.30 10.72
C PHE A 131 -22.35 0.84 11.86
N GLY A 132 -22.55 0.05 12.90
CA GLY A 132 -23.30 0.43 14.09
C GLY A 132 -22.42 1.16 15.11
N GLU A 133 -23.03 1.66 16.17
CA GLU A 133 -22.37 2.42 17.26
C GLU A 133 -21.28 1.65 18.00
N ASN A 134 -21.33 0.31 17.96
CA ASN A 134 -20.32 -0.56 18.60
C ASN A 134 -19.08 -0.77 17.73
N ASN A 135 -19.02 -0.19 16.52
CA ASN A 135 -17.85 -0.29 15.67
C ASN A 135 -16.73 0.61 16.25
N PRO A 136 -15.48 0.11 16.38
CA PRO A 136 -14.34 0.92 16.86
C PRO A 136 -13.95 2.08 15.93
N SER A 137 -14.44 2.10 14.69
CA SER A 137 -14.29 3.25 13.79
C SER A 137 -15.05 4.47 14.35
N VAL A 138 -14.57 5.66 14.02
CA VAL A 138 -15.31 6.91 14.34
C VAL A 138 -16.55 7.10 13.47
N TYR A 139 -16.75 6.23 12.48
CA TYR A 139 -17.87 6.31 11.55
C TYR A 139 -19.00 5.36 11.95
N THR A 140 -20.22 5.88 11.94
CA THR A 140 -21.47 5.12 12.02
C THR A 140 -22.32 5.42 10.78
N GLY A 141 -22.89 4.39 10.16
CA GLY A 141 -23.70 4.53 8.95
C GLY A 141 -23.38 3.47 7.90
N ILE A 142 -23.81 3.71 6.68
CA ILE A 142 -23.56 2.80 5.57
C ILE A 142 -22.23 3.15 4.92
N ALA A 143 -21.31 2.18 4.88
CA ALA A 143 -20.06 2.26 4.16
C ALA A 143 -20.08 1.32 2.95
N LYS A 144 -19.54 1.77 1.84
CA LYS A 144 -19.25 0.93 0.68
C LYS A 144 -18.07 0.03 0.99
N SER A 145 -18.02 -1.14 0.38
CA SER A 145 -16.86 -2.03 0.55
C SER A 145 -16.29 -2.50 -0.77
N LEU A 146 -14.99 -2.73 -0.78
CA LEU A 146 -14.27 -3.35 -1.87
C LEU A 146 -13.25 -4.35 -1.35
N ASN A 147 -13.05 -5.43 -2.09
CA ASN A 147 -11.95 -6.35 -1.86
C ASN A 147 -10.76 -5.94 -2.71
N ILE A 148 -9.59 -5.93 -2.08
CA ILE A 148 -8.29 -5.78 -2.76
C ILE A 148 -7.73 -7.18 -2.95
N ILE A 149 -7.54 -7.58 -4.18
CA ILE A 149 -6.95 -8.86 -4.57
C ILE A 149 -5.57 -8.64 -5.20
N PHE A 150 -4.74 -9.66 -5.11
CA PHE A 150 -3.39 -9.67 -5.65
C PHE A 150 -3.29 -10.71 -6.78
N PRO A 151 -3.68 -10.37 -8.03
CA PRO A 151 -3.61 -11.30 -9.16
C PRO A 151 -2.21 -11.81 -9.43
N PHE A 152 -1.23 -10.96 -9.18
CA PHE A 152 0.19 -11.27 -9.28
C PHE A 152 0.88 -10.83 -7.99
N PHE A 153 1.75 -11.69 -7.47
CA PHE A 153 2.59 -11.38 -6.32
C PHE A 153 3.89 -12.16 -6.40
N GLN A 154 5.00 -11.45 -6.31
CA GLN A 154 6.34 -12.03 -6.31
C GLN A 154 7.22 -11.37 -5.25
N GLY A 155 7.66 -12.15 -4.26
CA GLY A 155 8.66 -11.71 -3.32
C GLY A 155 10.05 -11.71 -3.96
N LEU A 156 10.76 -10.58 -3.88
CA LEU A 156 12.14 -10.47 -4.39
C LEU A 156 13.15 -11.27 -3.56
N HIS A 157 12.75 -11.73 -2.37
CA HIS A 157 13.67 -12.34 -1.42
C HIS A 157 13.45 -13.84 -1.16
N LYS A 158 12.33 -14.42 -1.61
CA LYS A 158 12.04 -15.86 -1.54
C LYS A 158 10.99 -16.21 -2.58
N ILE A 159 11.43 -16.81 -3.64
CA ILE A 159 10.63 -17.26 -4.77
C ILE A 159 9.49 -18.20 -4.33
N ASP A 160 9.68 -19.00 -3.27
CA ASP A 160 8.77 -20.06 -2.85
C ASP A 160 7.74 -19.68 -1.79
N LYS A 161 7.73 -18.46 -1.29
CA LYS A 161 6.68 -18.07 -0.34
C LYS A 161 5.49 -17.52 -1.09
N LYS A 162 4.52 -18.40 -1.35
CA LYS A 162 3.15 -18.01 -1.65
C LYS A 162 2.75 -16.89 -0.70
N ASN A 163 2.21 -15.83 -1.28
CA ASN A 163 1.64 -14.72 -0.51
C ASN A 163 0.77 -15.29 0.62
N ASN A 164 1.13 -14.98 1.86
CA ASN A 164 0.33 -15.39 3.02
C ASN A 164 -0.92 -14.51 3.19
N LEU A 165 -1.00 -13.41 2.46
CA LEU A 165 -2.14 -12.52 2.46
C LEU A 165 -3.25 -13.13 1.60
N GLU A 166 -4.41 -13.35 2.20
CA GLU A 166 -5.56 -13.98 1.54
C GLU A 166 -6.51 -12.91 0.99
N GLU A 167 -6.76 -11.88 1.79
CA GLU A 167 -7.77 -10.87 1.49
C GLU A 167 -7.45 -9.56 2.23
N ILE A 168 -7.68 -8.45 1.56
CA ILE A 168 -7.85 -7.15 2.20
C ILE A 168 -9.22 -6.62 1.77
N LYS A 169 -10.11 -6.43 2.74
CA LYS A 169 -11.38 -5.77 2.52
C LYS A 169 -11.29 -4.35 3.06
N MET A 170 -11.58 -3.37 2.23
CA MET A 170 -11.62 -1.97 2.59
C MET A 170 -13.08 -1.50 2.63
N TYR A 171 -13.42 -0.78 3.68
CA TYR A 171 -14.70 -0.08 3.82
C TYR A 171 -14.43 1.41 3.72
N TYR A 172 -15.22 2.11 2.95
CA TYR A 172 -15.05 3.54 2.70
C TYR A 172 -16.39 4.26 2.58
N ILE A 173 -16.33 5.56 2.78
CA ILE A 173 -17.43 6.49 2.51
C ILE A 173 -17.00 7.48 1.45
N GLU A 174 -17.98 7.97 0.70
CA GLU A 174 -17.78 9.08 -0.24
C GLU A 174 -18.21 10.37 0.44
N MET A 175 -17.30 11.33 0.54
CA MET A 175 -17.55 12.66 1.12
C MET A 175 -16.80 13.70 0.31
N ASP A 176 -17.50 14.71 -0.19
CA ASP A 176 -16.92 15.85 -0.94
C ASP A 176 -15.98 15.40 -2.08
N ASN A 177 -16.36 14.35 -2.81
CA ASN A 177 -15.58 13.71 -3.88
C ASN A 177 -14.30 12.96 -3.40
N PHE A 178 -14.15 12.73 -2.11
CA PHE A 178 -13.09 11.88 -1.56
C PHE A 178 -13.63 10.53 -1.11
N PHE A 179 -12.82 9.48 -1.29
CA PHE A 179 -13.09 8.15 -0.77
C PHE A 179 -12.35 7.98 0.56
N ILE A 180 -13.04 8.16 1.67
CA ILE A 180 -12.45 8.11 3.00
C ILE A 180 -12.54 6.70 3.55
N PRO A 181 -11.41 5.99 3.76
CA PRO A 181 -11.43 4.65 4.34
C PRO A 181 -11.82 4.73 5.81
N VAL A 182 -12.80 3.93 6.22
CA VAL A 182 -13.26 3.86 7.61
C VAL A 182 -12.75 2.61 8.32
N GLN A 183 -12.50 1.54 7.57
CA GLN A 183 -11.96 0.29 8.10
C GLN A 183 -11.22 -0.51 7.03
N TYR A 184 -10.20 -1.24 7.45
CA TYR A 184 -9.59 -2.33 6.68
C TYR A 184 -9.67 -3.62 7.48
N ASP A 185 -10.12 -4.69 6.83
CA ASP A 185 -10.04 -6.06 7.32
C ASP A 185 -8.96 -6.78 6.53
N ILE A 186 -7.88 -7.15 7.19
CA ILE A 186 -6.73 -7.83 6.57
C ILE A 186 -6.74 -9.27 7.06
N LYS A 187 -6.78 -10.20 6.12
CA LYS A 187 -6.76 -11.63 6.40
C LYS A 187 -5.55 -12.29 5.75
N SER A 188 -4.81 -13.03 6.53
CA SER A 188 -3.73 -13.87 6.07
C SER A 188 -3.87 -15.29 6.62
N LYS A 189 -3.09 -16.24 6.11
CA LYS A 189 -3.07 -17.62 6.60
C LYS A 189 -2.69 -17.75 8.08
N LYS A 190 -2.01 -16.75 8.63
CA LYS A 190 -1.43 -16.84 9.98
C LYS A 190 -2.04 -15.87 10.97
N PHE A 191 -2.64 -14.78 10.51
CA PHE A 191 -3.22 -13.74 11.36
C PHE A 191 -4.31 -12.96 10.62
N GLY A 192 -5.20 -12.35 11.37
CA GLY A 192 -6.12 -11.33 10.91
C GLY A 192 -5.85 -10.02 11.63
N ALA A 193 -6.05 -8.91 10.97
CA ALA A 193 -5.96 -7.58 11.56
C ALA A 193 -7.12 -6.70 11.07
N LYS A 194 -7.56 -5.80 11.94
CA LYS A 194 -8.51 -4.75 11.60
C LYS A 194 -7.89 -3.40 11.89
N LEU A 195 -7.90 -2.52 10.91
CA LEU A 195 -7.47 -1.13 11.04
C LEU A 195 -8.71 -0.25 11.00
N TYR A 196 -8.78 0.73 11.86
CA TYR A 196 -9.94 1.63 11.98
C TYR A 196 -9.52 3.07 11.84
N LEU A 197 -10.30 3.85 11.11
CA LEU A 197 -10.17 5.29 11.11
C LEU A 197 -10.42 5.83 12.53
N LYS A 198 -9.52 6.66 13.04
CA LYS A 198 -9.68 7.32 14.35
C LYS A 198 -10.09 8.77 14.23
N ASN A 199 -9.53 9.47 13.28
CA ASN A 199 -9.86 10.86 12.95
C ASN A 199 -9.39 11.14 11.51
N TYR A 200 -9.97 12.14 10.91
CA TYR A 200 -9.53 12.69 9.63
C TYR A 200 -9.77 14.19 9.61
N GLN A 201 -9.03 14.87 8.77
CA GLN A 201 -9.21 16.29 8.52
C GLN A 201 -8.99 16.55 7.03
N ILE A 202 -9.94 17.23 6.41
CA ILE A 202 -9.81 17.72 5.04
C ILE A 202 -9.54 19.22 5.15
N ASN A 203 -8.38 19.65 4.68
CA ASN A 203 -8.05 21.07 4.56
C ASN A 203 -8.32 21.46 3.10
N ASN A 204 -9.36 22.23 2.87
CA ASN A 204 -9.56 22.85 1.56
C ASN A 204 -8.48 23.91 1.36
N PRO A 205 -7.79 23.94 0.20
CA PRO A 205 -6.79 24.95 -0.11
C PRO A 205 -7.39 26.34 -0.24
#